data_f7141a97f8bab1845abf95d1e6516c5b
#
_entry.id   f7141a97f8bab1845abf95d1e6516c5b
#
_cell.length_a   1.000
_cell.length_b   1.000
_cell.length_c   1.000
_cell.angle_alpha   90.00
_cell.angle_beta   90.00
_cell.angle_gamma   90.00
#
_symmetry.space_group_name_H-M   'P 1'
#
loop_
_entity.id
_entity.type
_entity.pdbx_description
1 polymer ?
#
loop_
_entity_poly.entity_id
_entity_poly.type
_entity_poly.pdbx_seq_one_letter_code
_entity_poly.pdbx_strand_id
1 'polypeptide(L)'
;MATLGVNSVRVAVGFAAAIFVILLAASASLETVLFAQAFPYLLGLAAIAVAALLTIALRQGVHLWRQVRMGRFGSRLRAKLTGILLMMALFPTLVLYGVTVFFVVRAIDAWFDVRVERALDAAGQLARHAIDTQVARLLAEAQWLQSEWVANAHSIQGATLEQWRQKMGLDGLLILTGKGVVQGFAGEDPQWVQQEAGTPAEWQLAKLQETSHRVVETEESSWVRVVVWIPQTIEQESAFMVLLRRVPTSIRTAIDEVTEARSEYAQITHGREALQRLYLVILSVAVVTAWIAAAMIALQISRRFITPLLALEEGTRALAEGRYLPVADRISSQDELGWVVRSFDRMSEQLAKAQAEQARAHAEVEAARAYLETVLAHLTTAVLVF
;
A
#
# COMPACT_ATOMS: atom_id res chain seq x y z
N MET A 1 -3.76 21.78 -36.63
CA MET A 1 -4.31 21.16 -35.39
C MET A 1 -4.08 19.66 -35.24
N ALA A 2 -3.69 18.92 -36.26
CA ALA A 2 -3.43 17.47 -36.20
C ALA A 2 -2.13 17.09 -35.44
N THR A 3 -1.10 17.91 -35.49
CA THR A 3 0.20 17.66 -34.85
C THR A 3 0.17 17.71 -33.31
N LEU A 4 -0.76 18.48 -32.72
CA LEU A 4 -0.94 18.57 -31.27
C LEU A 4 -1.51 17.26 -30.66
N GLY A 5 -2.26 16.46 -31.44
CA GLY A 5 -2.87 15.22 -30.94
C GLY A 5 -1.90 14.05 -30.81
N VAL A 6 -0.93 13.92 -31.73
CA VAL A 6 0.05 12.81 -31.72
C VAL A 6 1.11 13.03 -30.65
N ASN A 7 1.55 14.28 -30.48
CA ASN A 7 2.53 14.62 -29.45
C ASN A 7 1.94 14.49 -28.03
N SER A 8 0.66 14.83 -27.83
CA SER A 8 0.03 14.73 -26.51
C SER A 8 -0.06 13.29 -26.00
N VAL A 9 -0.27 12.31 -26.87
CA VAL A 9 -0.34 10.89 -26.47
C VAL A 9 1.06 10.31 -26.24
N ARG A 10 2.04 10.65 -27.07
CA ARG A 10 3.44 10.25 -26.82
C ARG A 10 3.95 10.80 -25.50
N VAL A 11 3.66 12.06 -25.22
CA VAL A 11 3.98 12.70 -23.93
C VAL A 11 3.23 12.00 -22.78
N ALA A 12 1.96 11.68 -22.94
CA ALA A 12 1.17 11.00 -21.91
C ALA A 12 1.66 9.59 -21.62
N VAL A 13 1.97 8.81 -22.65
CA VAL A 13 2.56 7.47 -22.49
C VAL A 13 3.93 7.55 -21.85
N GLY A 14 4.76 8.53 -22.24
CA GLY A 14 6.06 8.78 -21.62
C GLY A 14 5.93 9.16 -20.15
N PHE A 15 4.98 10.04 -19.79
CA PHE A 15 4.71 10.39 -18.41
C PHE A 15 4.17 9.19 -17.61
N ALA A 16 3.25 8.40 -18.17
CA ALA A 16 2.75 7.20 -17.51
C ALA A 16 3.86 6.18 -17.25
N ALA A 17 4.76 5.97 -18.23
CA ALA A 17 5.92 5.10 -18.06
C ALA A 17 6.89 5.65 -17.01
N ALA A 18 7.14 6.97 -16.98
CA ALA A 18 7.99 7.60 -15.99
C ALA A 18 7.40 7.46 -14.57
N ILE A 19 6.09 7.67 -14.40
CA ILE A 19 5.40 7.46 -13.12
C ILE A 19 5.52 6.01 -12.68
N PHE A 20 5.32 5.07 -13.60
CA PHE A 20 5.43 3.64 -13.30
C PHE A 20 6.84 3.27 -12.84
N VAL A 21 7.88 3.75 -13.53
CA VAL A 21 9.29 3.53 -13.15
C VAL A 21 9.61 4.16 -11.80
N ILE A 22 9.11 5.36 -11.51
CA ILE A 22 9.29 6.04 -10.22
C ILE A 22 8.62 5.24 -9.10
N LEU A 23 7.40 4.75 -9.31
CA LEU A 23 6.69 3.94 -8.32
C LEU A 23 7.37 2.59 -8.10
N LEU A 24 7.93 1.98 -9.15
CA LEU A 24 8.67 0.73 -9.09
C LEU A 24 10.00 0.90 -8.35
N ALA A 25 10.72 1.99 -8.63
CA ALA A 25 11.94 2.36 -7.92
C ALA A 25 11.66 2.66 -6.44
N ALA A 26 10.56 3.35 -6.14
CA ALA A 26 10.14 3.63 -4.78
C ALA A 26 9.78 2.35 -4.00
N SER A 27 9.16 1.35 -4.64
CA SER A 27 8.83 0.07 -4.00
C SER A 27 10.07 -0.80 -3.72
N ALA A 28 11.12 -0.70 -4.57
CA ALA A 28 12.35 -1.47 -4.42
C ALA A 28 13.32 -0.91 -3.38
N SER A 29 13.18 0.36 -2.97
CA SER A 29 14.17 1.10 -2.18
C SER A 29 13.69 1.41 -0.74
N LEU A 30 12.70 0.70 -0.22
CA LEU A 30 12.13 0.93 1.11
C LEU A 30 13.12 0.75 2.27
N GLU A 31 14.27 0.12 2.02
CA GLU A 31 15.30 -0.13 3.05
C GLU A 31 16.26 1.05 3.29
N THR A 32 16.22 2.11 2.47
CA THR A 32 17.13 3.24 2.64
C THR A 32 16.44 4.47 3.24
N VAL A 33 17.02 5.01 4.33
CA VAL A 33 16.51 6.17 5.08
C VAL A 33 16.26 7.40 4.17
N LEU A 34 17.09 7.59 3.15
CA LEU A 34 16.96 8.69 2.18
C LEU A 34 15.67 8.58 1.34
N PHE A 35 15.26 7.36 0.98
CA PHE A 35 14.05 7.12 0.20
C PHE A 35 12.78 7.28 1.02
N ALA A 36 12.79 6.91 2.30
CA ALA A 36 11.66 7.11 3.19
C ALA A 36 11.27 8.59 3.31
N GLN A 37 12.26 9.50 3.31
CA GLN A 37 12.04 10.95 3.33
C GLN A 37 11.58 11.50 1.97
N ALA A 38 12.06 10.93 0.86
CA ALA A 38 11.71 11.36 -0.50
C ALA A 38 10.34 10.81 -0.98
N PHE A 39 9.86 9.71 -0.42
CA PHE A 39 8.65 9.01 -0.84
C PHE A 39 7.39 9.91 -0.91
N PRO A 40 7.05 10.75 0.09
CA PRO A 40 5.87 11.61 0.02
C PRO A 40 5.96 12.64 -1.11
N TYR A 41 7.17 13.12 -1.43
CA TYR A 41 7.38 14.06 -2.55
C TYR A 41 7.21 13.36 -3.90
N LEU A 42 7.72 12.12 -4.04
CA LEU A 42 7.55 11.31 -5.25
C LEU A 42 6.07 10.94 -5.47
N LEU A 43 5.36 10.59 -4.42
CA LEU A 43 3.93 10.32 -4.47
C LEU A 43 3.13 11.59 -4.85
N GLY A 44 3.49 12.74 -4.29
CA GLY A 44 2.91 14.04 -4.65
C GLY A 44 3.14 14.39 -6.13
N LEU A 45 4.36 14.19 -6.64
CA LEU A 45 4.69 14.40 -8.05
C LEU A 45 3.89 13.45 -8.96
N ALA A 46 3.79 12.18 -8.61
CA ALA A 46 2.98 11.20 -9.33
C ALA A 46 1.49 11.59 -9.34
N ALA A 47 0.95 12.04 -8.22
CA ALA A 47 -0.43 12.49 -8.11
C ALA A 47 -0.71 13.72 -9.01
N ILE A 48 0.20 14.69 -9.05
CA ILE A 48 0.10 15.87 -9.94
C ILE A 48 0.13 15.44 -11.41
N ALA A 49 1.04 14.53 -11.77
CA ALA A 49 1.15 14.03 -13.13
C ALA A 49 -0.11 13.24 -13.56
N VAL A 50 -0.66 12.40 -12.68
CA VAL A 50 -1.92 11.67 -12.91
C VAL A 50 -3.08 12.66 -13.06
N ALA A 51 -3.16 13.69 -12.23
CA ALA A 51 -4.20 14.73 -12.33
C ALA A 51 -4.11 15.49 -13.66
N ALA A 52 -2.90 15.82 -14.12
CA ALA A 52 -2.68 16.44 -15.43
C ALA A 52 -3.12 15.54 -16.58
N LEU A 53 -2.74 14.25 -16.55
CA LEU A 53 -3.18 13.27 -17.54
C LEU A 53 -4.70 13.09 -17.53
N LEU A 54 -5.31 13.02 -16.35
CA LEU A 54 -6.76 12.90 -16.19
C LEU A 54 -7.49 14.10 -16.78
N THR A 55 -7.01 15.32 -16.53
CA THR A 55 -7.61 16.54 -17.10
C THR A 55 -7.56 16.55 -18.62
N ILE A 56 -6.45 16.08 -19.23
CA ILE A 56 -6.33 15.95 -20.68
C ILE A 56 -7.30 14.89 -21.22
N ALA A 57 -7.37 13.72 -20.58
CA ALA A 57 -8.27 12.64 -20.97
C ALA A 57 -9.76 13.07 -20.86
N LEU A 58 -10.14 13.72 -19.76
CA LEU A 58 -11.47 14.23 -19.54
C LEU A 58 -11.86 15.28 -20.59
N ARG A 59 -10.98 16.25 -20.90
CA ARG A 59 -11.23 17.23 -21.97
C ARG A 59 -11.50 16.56 -23.32
N GLN A 60 -10.72 15.52 -23.66
CA GLN A 60 -10.90 14.79 -24.90
C GLN A 60 -12.20 13.97 -24.89
N GLY A 61 -12.54 13.32 -23.79
CA GLY A 61 -13.78 12.57 -23.57
C GLY A 61 -15.03 13.48 -23.66
N VAL A 62 -15.00 14.62 -22.96
CA VAL A 62 -16.08 15.62 -23.00
C VAL A 62 -16.27 16.18 -24.42
N HIS A 63 -15.17 16.43 -25.14
CA HIS A 63 -15.23 16.88 -26.53
C HIS A 63 -15.90 15.84 -27.43
N LEU A 64 -15.54 14.56 -27.30
CA LEU A 64 -16.19 13.47 -28.01
C LEU A 64 -17.67 13.37 -27.66
N TRP A 65 -18.01 13.42 -26.37
CA TRP A 65 -19.39 13.34 -25.90
C TRP A 65 -20.26 14.50 -26.44
N ARG A 66 -19.73 15.73 -26.45
CA ARG A 66 -20.39 16.88 -27.08
C ARG A 66 -20.62 16.68 -28.55
N GLN A 67 -19.65 16.12 -29.32
CA GLN A 67 -19.81 15.80 -30.74
C GLN A 67 -20.91 14.79 -30.98
N VAL A 68 -20.99 13.74 -30.12
CA VAL A 68 -22.05 12.72 -30.18
C VAL A 68 -23.42 13.34 -29.92
N ARG A 69 -23.52 14.22 -28.90
CA ARG A 69 -24.77 14.87 -28.52
C ARG A 69 -25.25 15.88 -29.58
N MET A 70 -24.33 16.51 -30.30
CA MET A 70 -24.64 17.41 -31.43
C MET A 70 -24.98 16.66 -32.71
N GLY A 71 -25.01 15.31 -32.71
CA GLY A 71 -25.41 14.51 -33.87
C GLY A 71 -24.44 14.59 -35.05
N ARG A 72 -23.17 15.03 -34.85
CA ARG A 72 -22.21 15.11 -35.95
C ARG A 72 -22.01 13.75 -36.59
N PHE A 73 -22.02 13.72 -37.93
CA PHE A 73 -21.82 12.47 -38.67
C PHE A 73 -20.51 11.77 -38.22
N GLY A 74 -20.55 10.43 -38.06
CA GLY A 74 -19.42 9.62 -37.60
C GLY A 74 -19.10 9.70 -36.09
N SER A 75 -19.68 10.63 -35.33
CA SER A 75 -19.40 10.76 -33.89
C SER A 75 -19.88 9.53 -33.08
N ARG A 76 -21.03 8.93 -33.49
CA ARG A 76 -21.55 7.71 -32.85
C ARG A 76 -20.65 6.50 -33.11
N LEU A 77 -20.13 6.35 -34.33
CA LEU A 77 -19.20 5.28 -34.66
C LEU A 77 -17.90 5.42 -33.89
N ARG A 78 -17.40 6.63 -33.78
CA ARG A 78 -16.19 6.96 -32.98
C ARG A 78 -16.39 6.65 -31.52
N ALA A 79 -17.52 7.02 -30.91
CA ALA A 79 -17.84 6.72 -29.53
C ALA A 79 -17.94 5.20 -29.29
N LYS A 80 -18.60 4.47 -30.20
CA LYS A 80 -18.74 3.02 -30.12
C LYS A 80 -17.40 2.30 -30.21
N LEU A 81 -16.54 2.68 -31.16
CA LEU A 81 -15.20 2.12 -31.28
C LEU A 81 -14.33 2.42 -30.06
N THR A 82 -14.34 3.68 -29.59
CA THR A 82 -13.62 4.07 -28.37
C THR A 82 -14.13 3.29 -27.15
N GLY A 83 -15.45 3.11 -27.02
CA GLY A 83 -16.04 2.34 -25.91
C GLY A 83 -15.62 0.87 -25.91
N ILE A 84 -15.61 0.23 -27.09
CA ILE A 84 -15.19 -1.17 -27.23
C ILE A 84 -13.70 -1.31 -26.84
N LEU A 85 -12.82 -0.45 -27.38
CA LEU A 85 -11.40 -0.47 -27.08
C LEU A 85 -11.13 -0.21 -25.60
N LEU A 86 -11.87 0.73 -25.00
CA LEU A 86 -11.74 1.04 -23.58
C LEU A 86 -12.21 -0.14 -22.72
N MET A 87 -13.33 -0.76 -23.04
CA MET A 87 -13.84 -1.90 -22.29
C MET A 87 -12.89 -3.10 -22.38
N MET A 88 -12.29 -3.33 -23.57
CA MET A 88 -11.31 -4.38 -23.79
C MET A 88 -10.03 -4.17 -22.96
N ALA A 89 -9.64 -2.92 -22.71
CA ALA A 89 -8.48 -2.61 -21.89
C ALA A 89 -8.79 -2.60 -20.38
N LEU A 90 -9.96 -2.06 -19.99
CA LEU A 90 -10.33 -1.90 -18.58
C LEU A 90 -10.69 -3.21 -17.89
N PHE A 91 -11.43 -4.09 -18.58
CA PHE A 91 -11.93 -5.32 -17.96
C PHE A 91 -10.82 -6.26 -17.47
N PRO A 92 -9.82 -6.65 -18.30
CA PRO A 92 -8.72 -7.49 -17.82
C PRO A 92 -7.89 -6.82 -16.73
N THR A 93 -7.67 -5.50 -16.85
CA THR A 93 -6.89 -4.75 -15.87
C THR A 93 -7.61 -4.70 -14.51
N LEU A 94 -8.94 -4.57 -14.50
CA LEU A 94 -9.73 -4.59 -13.27
C LEU A 94 -9.65 -5.95 -12.56
N VAL A 95 -9.77 -7.04 -13.33
CA VAL A 95 -9.65 -8.40 -12.81
C VAL A 95 -8.26 -8.61 -12.22
N LEU A 96 -7.22 -8.24 -12.98
CA LEU A 96 -5.83 -8.36 -12.53
C LEU A 96 -5.58 -7.53 -11.26
N TYR A 97 -6.11 -6.30 -11.18
CA TYR A 97 -6.04 -5.46 -9.99
C TYR A 97 -6.64 -6.16 -8.78
N GLY A 98 -7.87 -6.69 -8.92
CA GLY A 98 -8.54 -7.40 -7.81
C GLY A 98 -7.75 -8.62 -7.32
N VAL A 99 -7.22 -9.42 -8.25
CA VAL A 99 -6.36 -10.57 -7.93
C VAL A 99 -5.08 -10.12 -7.22
N THR A 100 -4.42 -9.07 -7.73
CA THR A 100 -3.18 -8.56 -7.16
C THR A 100 -3.40 -8.00 -5.75
N VAL A 101 -4.46 -7.20 -5.54
CA VAL A 101 -4.83 -6.70 -4.20
C VAL A 101 -5.06 -7.85 -3.23
N PHE A 102 -5.85 -8.86 -3.65
CA PHE A 102 -6.11 -10.04 -2.82
C PHE A 102 -4.81 -10.76 -2.44
N PHE A 103 -3.90 -10.95 -3.41
CA PHE A 103 -2.62 -11.62 -3.17
C PHE A 103 -1.69 -10.80 -2.25
N VAL A 104 -1.58 -9.48 -2.48
CA VAL A 104 -0.71 -8.59 -1.68
C VAL A 104 -1.18 -8.55 -0.24
N VAL A 105 -2.49 -8.35 0.00
CA VAL A 105 -3.04 -8.34 1.35
C VAL A 105 -2.79 -9.67 2.03
N ARG A 106 -3.06 -10.78 1.35
CA ARG A 106 -2.86 -12.12 1.93
C ARG A 106 -1.38 -12.46 2.15
N ALA A 107 -0.48 -12.02 1.29
CA ALA A 107 0.97 -12.22 1.48
C ALA A 107 1.48 -11.43 2.69
N ILE A 108 1.07 -10.16 2.84
CA ILE A 108 1.41 -9.36 4.01
C ILE A 108 0.83 -10.00 5.27
N ASP A 109 -0.44 -10.46 5.26
CA ASP A 109 -1.06 -11.15 6.38
C ASP A 109 -0.32 -12.43 6.77
N ALA A 110 0.20 -13.17 5.79
CA ALA A 110 0.96 -14.40 6.04
C ALA A 110 2.36 -14.12 6.62
N TRP A 111 2.98 -12.99 6.31
CA TRP A 111 4.26 -12.60 6.91
C TRP A 111 4.12 -12.22 8.38
N PHE A 112 2.97 -11.62 8.76
CA PHE A 112 2.63 -11.28 10.15
C PHE A 112 1.77 -12.41 10.74
N ASP A 113 2.36 -13.60 10.90
CA ASP A 113 1.61 -14.78 11.36
C ASP A 113 1.21 -14.61 12.85
N VAL A 114 -0.09 -14.64 13.08
CA VAL A 114 -0.72 -14.64 14.42
C VAL A 114 -0.15 -15.77 15.33
N ARG A 115 0.48 -16.80 14.75
CA ARG A 115 1.11 -17.88 15.49
C ARG A 115 2.36 -17.43 16.24
N VAL A 116 3.16 -16.51 15.65
CA VAL A 116 4.36 -15.97 16.31
C VAL A 116 3.95 -15.11 17.51
N GLU A 117 2.94 -14.26 17.35
CA GLU A 117 2.39 -13.44 18.44
C GLU A 117 1.93 -14.32 19.61
N ARG A 118 1.13 -15.36 19.32
CA ARG A 118 0.67 -16.31 20.33
C ARG A 118 1.82 -17.07 20.99
N ALA A 119 2.84 -17.45 20.24
CA ALA A 119 4.02 -18.14 20.78
C ALA A 119 4.80 -17.24 21.74
N LEU A 120 5.00 -15.98 21.39
CA LEU A 120 5.66 -14.99 22.26
C LEU A 120 4.82 -14.70 23.50
N ASP A 121 3.49 -14.58 23.37
CA ASP A 121 2.59 -14.40 24.52
C ASP A 121 2.61 -15.62 25.44
N ALA A 122 2.57 -16.83 24.90
CA ALA A 122 2.67 -18.06 25.68
C ALA A 122 4.02 -18.19 26.39
N ALA A 123 5.13 -17.83 25.72
CA ALA A 123 6.46 -17.80 26.31
C ALA A 123 6.53 -16.78 27.45
N GLY A 124 5.96 -15.58 27.27
CA GLY A 124 5.88 -14.57 28.32
C GLY A 124 5.03 -15.01 29.52
N GLN A 125 3.94 -15.75 29.30
CA GLN A 125 3.13 -16.33 30.38
C GLN A 125 3.91 -17.43 31.14
N LEU A 126 4.61 -18.29 30.45
CA LEU A 126 5.47 -19.32 31.06
C LEU A 126 6.57 -18.72 31.92
N ALA A 127 7.21 -17.65 31.43
CA ALA A 127 8.24 -16.94 32.14
C ALA A 127 7.70 -16.31 33.45
N ARG A 128 6.55 -15.66 33.40
CA ARG A 128 5.88 -15.13 34.61
C ARG A 128 5.49 -16.23 35.57
N HIS A 129 4.91 -17.31 35.06
CA HIS A 129 4.52 -18.43 35.91
C HIS A 129 5.72 -19.08 36.61
N ALA A 130 6.90 -19.10 35.95
CA ALA A 130 8.13 -19.57 36.57
C ALA A 130 8.54 -18.68 37.76
N ILE A 131 8.43 -17.36 37.65
CA ILE A 131 8.68 -16.43 38.78
C ILE A 131 7.64 -16.63 39.87
N ASP A 132 6.33 -16.67 39.52
CA ASP A 132 5.23 -16.86 40.49
C ASP A 132 5.43 -18.17 41.28
N THR A 133 5.88 -19.23 40.61
CA THR A 133 6.18 -20.50 41.26
C THR A 133 7.34 -20.38 42.24
N GLN A 134 8.39 -19.61 41.90
CA GLN A 134 9.51 -19.33 42.83
C GLN A 134 9.03 -18.51 44.05
N VAL A 135 8.20 -17.50 43.78
CA VAL A 135 7.60 -16.68 44.86
C VAL A 135 6.75 -17.54 45.80
N ALA A 136 5.86 -18.38 45.24
CA ALA A 136 4.97 -19.24 46.01
C ALA A 136 5.76 -20.26 46.86
N ARG A 137 6.83 -20.83 46.26
CA ARG A 137 7.72 -21.73 47.00
C ARG A 137 8.41 -21.01 48.14
N LEU A 138 8.96 -19.82 47.91
CA LEU A 138 9.64 -19.05 48.91
C LEU A 138 8.70 -18.58 50.04
N LEU A 139 7.44 -18.25 49.71
CA LEU A 139 6.39 -17.96 50.72
C LEU A 139 6.07 -19.18 51.61
N ALA A 140 5.93 -20.38 51.01
CA ALA A 140 5.70 -21.58 51.81
C ALA A 140 6.86 -21.93 52.72
N GLU A 141 8.10 -21.75 52.24
CA GLU A 141 9.32 -21.91 53.04
C GLU A 141 9.38 -20.86 54.16
N ALA A 142 8.98 -19.64 53.87
CA ALA A 142 8.95 -18.54 54.83
C ALA A 142 7.93 -18.80 55.95
N GLN A 143 6.75 -19.29 55.65
CA GLN A 143 5.73 -19.69 56.63
C GLN A 143 6.19 -20.87 57.50
N TRP A 144 6.90 -21.83 56.90
CA TRP A 144 7.48 -22.93 57.66
C TRP A 144 8.55 -22.42 58.64
N LEU A 145 9.46 -21.54 58.20
CA LEU A 145 10.46 -20.92 59.06
C LEU A 145 9.85 -20.09 60.17
N GLN A 146 8.73 -19.36 59.89
CA GLN A 146 8.03 -18.59 60.89
C GLN A 146 7.49 -19.53 62.02
N SER A 147 6.88 -20.68 61.64
CA SER A 147 6.40 -21.63 62.61
C SER A 147 7.52 -22.26 63.44
N GLU A 148 8.63 -22.58 62.82
CA GLU A 148 9.80 -23.13 63.50
C GLU A 148 10.46 -22.14 64.42
N TRP A 149 10.53 -20.83 64.02
CA TRP A 149 11.01 -19.74 64.84
C TRP A 149 10.21 -19.58 66.12
N VAL A 150 8.89 -19.60 66.02
CA VAL A 150 7.98 -19.47 67.16
C VAL A 150 8.08 -20.68 68.09
N ALA A 151 8.28 -21.90 67.54
CA ALA A 151 8.37 -23.12 68.32
C ALA A 151 9.69 -23.23 69.11
N ASN A 152 10.80 -22.70 68.56
CA ASN A 152 12.17 -22.87 69.15
C ASN A 152 12.75 -21.56 69.72
N ALA A 153 11.93 -20.73 70.33
CA ALA A 153 12.23 -19.35 70.73
C ALA A 153 13.48 -19.15 71.60
N HIS A 154 14.00 -20.20 72.26
CA HIS A 154 15.04 -20.07 73.25
C HIS A 154 16.46 -20.38 72.77
N SER A 155 16.67 -20.81 71.53
CA SER A 155 17.98 -21.39 71.09
C SER A 155 18.49 -20.91 69.74
N ILE A 156 17.94 -19.83 69.17
CA ILE A 156 18.34 -19.39 67.82
C ILE A 156 19.53 -18.45 67.89
N GLN A 157 20.71 -19.02 67.65
CA GLN A 157 21.96 -18.30 67.45
C GLN A 157 22.26 -18.18 65.95
N GLY A 158 23.21 -17.31 65.57
CA GLY A 158 23.60 -17.12 64.18
C GLY A 158 23.99 -18.39 63.42
N ALA A 159 24.50 -19.43 64.12
CA ALA A 159 24.77 -20.75 63.53
C ALA A 159 23.50 -21.46 63.06
N THR A 160 22.36 -21.27 63.71
CA THR A 160 21.07 -21.80 63.30
C THR A 160 20.50 -21.17 62.06
N LEU A 161 20.68 -19.84 61.92
CA LEU A 161 20.25 -19.09 60.70
C LEU A 161 21.00 -19.56 59.46
N GLU A 162 22.32 -19.78 59.62
CA GLU A 162 23.15 -20.31 58.51
C GLU A 162 22.74 -21.72 58.10
N GLN A 163 22.43 -22.59 59.06
CA GLN A 163 21.92 -23.94 58.78
C GLN A 163 20.56 -23.89 58.04
N TRP A 164 19.65 -22.99 58.40
CA TRP A 164 18.37 -22.83 57.71
C TRP A 164 18.58 -22.29 56.30
N ARG A 165 19.44 -21.27 56.13
CA ARG A 165 19.80 -20.74 54.81
C ARG A 165 20.27 -21.83 53.87
N GLN A 166 21.23 -22.65 54.32
CA GLN A 166 21.83 -23.74 53.54
C GLN A 166 20.80 -24.84 53.22
N LYS A 167 20.02 -25.28 54.22
CA LYS A 167 18.99 -26.33 54.05
C LYS A 167 17.95 -25.95 53.03
N MET A 168 17.58 -24.68 52.94
CA MET A 168 16.56 -24.15 52.01
C MET A 168 17.14 -23.59 50.70
N GLY A 169 18.45 -23.52 50.57
CA GLY A 169 19.11 -22.92 49.39
C GLY A 169 18.77 -21.44 49.24
N LEU A 170 18.73 -20.69 50.35
CA LEU A 170 18.56 -19.24 50.32
C LEU A 170 19.90 -18.57 50.09
N ASP A 171 19.89 -17.43 49.37
CA ASP A 171 21.06 -16.58 49.21
C ASP A 171 21.27 -15.68 50.41
N GLY A 172 20.17 -15.28 51.08
CA GLY A 172 20.18 -14.49 52.28
C GLY A 172 19.00 -14.75 53.20
N LEU A 173 19.25 -14.67 54.52
CA LEU A 173 18.23 -14.74 55.57
C LEU A 173 18.55 -13.68 56.63
N LEU A 174 17.57 -12.81 56.94
CA LEU A 174 17.71 -11.79 57.96
C LEU A 174 16.57 -11.89 58.98
N ILE A 175 16.92 -11.53 60.20
CA ILE A 175 15.95 -11.25 61.27
C ILE A 175 16.09 -9.79 61.66
N LEU A 176 14.98 -9.08 61.65
CA LEU A 176 14.89 -7.68 62.03
C LEU A 176 14.03 -7.55 63.29
N THR A 177 14.32 -6.60 64.12
CA THR A 177 13.40 -6.21 65.19
C THR A 177 12.13 -5.62 64.65
N GLY A 178 11.05 -5.53 65.43
CA GLY A 178 9.80 -4.84 65.02
C GLY A 178 9.98 -3.37 64.63
N LYS A 179 11.16 -2.79 64.87
CA LYS A 179 11.60 -1.44 64.47
C LYS A 179 12.44 -1.46 63.19
N GLY A 180 12.73 -2.64 62.60
CA GLY A 180 13.51 -2.78 61.37
C GLY A 180 15.04 -2.78 61.58
N VAL A 181 15.51 -2.95 62.80
CA VAL A 181 16.97 -3.07 63.10
C VAL A 181 17.41 -4.51 62.94
N VAL A 182 18.52 -4.77 62.21
CA VAL A 182 19.06 -6.12 62.01
C VAL A 182 19.50 -6.74 63.30
N GLN A 183 18.91 -7.86 63.66
CA GLN A 183 19.19 -8.66 64.84
C GLN A 183 20.15 -9.80 64.56
N GLY A 184 20.01 -10.39 63.38
CA GLY A 184 20.85 -11.46 62.90
C GLY A 184 20.73 -11.62 61.40
N PHE A 185 21.75 -12.18 60.74
CA PHE A 185 21.72 -12.47 59.32
C PHE A 185 22.55 -13.71 59.00
N ALA A 186 22.27 -14.32 57.88
CA ALA A 186 23.04 -15.38 57.26
C ALA A 186 23.09 -15.15 55.75
N GLY A 187 24.27 -15.31 55.14
CA GLY A 187 24.47 -15.13 53.69
C GLY A 187 25.94 -15.07 53.34
N GLU A 188 26.27 -15.32 52.10
CA GLU A 188 27.64 -15.29 51.58
C GLU A 188 28.20 -13.87 51.52
N ASP A 189 27.37 -12.90 51.19
CA ASP A 189 27.72 -11.47 51.19
C ASP A 189 26.94 -10.71 52.29
N PRO A 190 27.59 -10.44 53.45
CA PRO A 190 26.92 -9.77 54.55
C PRO A 190 26.44 -8.36 54.23
N GLN A 191 27.17 -7.62 53.39
CA GLN A 191 26.80 -6.26 53.02
C GLN A 191 25.56 -6.22 52.16
N TRP A 192 25.49 -7.07 51.13
CA TRP A 192 24.34 -7.21 50.29
C TRP A 192 23.10 -7.66 51.08
N VAL A 193 23.24 -8.70 51.91
CA VAL A 193 22.12 -9.21 52.73
C VAL A 193 21.53 -8.12 53.63
N GLN A 194 22.38 -7.29 54.27
CA GLN A 194 21.92 -6.20 55.12
C GLN A 194 21.27 -5.04 54.36
N GLN A 195 21.75 -4.75 53.13
CA GLN A 195 21.12 -3.75 52.25
C GLN A 195 19.74 -4.16 51.81
N GLU A 196 19.50 -5.47 51.65
CA GLU A 196 18.23 -6.05 51.23
C GLU A 196 17.24 -6.33 52.35
N ALA A 197 17.38 -5.64 53.49
CA ALA A 197 16.45 -5.75 54.65
C ALA A 197 15.01 -5.37 54.36
N GLY A 198 14.73 -4.81 53.17
CA GLY A 198 13.40 -4.35 52.78
C GLY A 198 13.11 -2.89 53.14
N THR A 199 11.96 -2.44 52.69
CA THR A 199 11.53 -1.05 52.93
C THR A 199 10.48 -0.98 54.05
N PRO A 200 10.33 0.17 54.75
CA PRO A 200 9.28 0.35 55.75
C PRO A 200 7.88 0.05 55.24
N ALA A 201 7.60 0.28 53.95
CA ALA A 201 6.31 -0.04 53.33
C ALA A 201 6.09 -1.56 53.24
N GLU A 202 7.13 -2.34 52.91
CA GLU A 202 7.06 -3.81 52.85
C GLU A 202 6.87 -4.41 54.25
N TRP A 203 7.53 -3.84 55.28
CA TRP A 203 7.32 -4.26 56.68
C TRP A 203 5.89 -3.98 57.14
N GLN A 204 5.30 -2.82 56.77
CA GLN A 204 3.91 -2.51 57.11
C GLN A 204 2.95 -3.47 56.40
N LEU A 205 3.18 -3.78 55.13
CA LEU A 205 2.38 -4.78 54.38
C LEU A 205 2.49 -6.16 55.01
N ALA A 206 3.69 -6.60 55.38
CA ALA A 206 3.90 -7.88 56.06
C ALA A 206 3.18 -7.91 57.41
N LYS A 207 3.12 -6.80 58.14
CA LYS A 207 2.40 -6.70 59.40
C LYS A 207 0.86 -6.80 59.24
N LEU A 208 0.34 -6.29 58.10
CA LEU A 208 -1.11 -6.33 57.83
C LEU A 208 -1.58 -7.66 57.22
N GLN A 209 -0.70 -8.29 56.42
CA GLN A 209 -1.04 -9.48 55.59
C GLN A 209 -0.27 -10.73 55.99
N GLU A 210 0.44 -10.68 57.17
CA GLU A 210 1.37 -11.70 57.66
C GLU A 210 2.64 -11.87 56.82
N THR A 211 2.54 -11.67 55.47
CA THR A 211 3.67 -11.77 54.55
C THR A 211 3.63 -10.64 53.49
N SER A 212 4.79 -10.24 53.02
CA SER A 212 4.95 -9.36 51.85
C SER A 212 6.03 -9.94 50.95
N HIS A 213 5.88 -9.84 49.66
CA HIS A 213 6.91 -10.28 48.69
C HIS A 213 7.13 -9.22 47.61
N ARG A 214 8.35 -9.20 47.09
CA ARG A 214 8.75 -8.35 45.97
C ARG A 214 9.88 -9.02 45.18
N VAL A 215 9.76 -8.91 43.83
CA VAL A 215 10.87 -9.21 42.92
C VAL A 215 11.70 -7.91 42.82
N VAL A 216 12.95 -7.96 43.14
CA VAL A 216 13.90 -6.84 43.02
C VAL A 216 14.79 -7.12 41.85
N GLU A 217 14.86 -6.17 40.92
CA GLU A 217 15.68 -6.26 39.71
C GLU A 217 16.75 -5.19 39.72
N THR A 218 18.00 -5.60 39.46
CA THR A 218 19.14 -4.73 39.26
C THR A 218 19.79 -5.09 37.93
N GLU A 219 20.65 -4.24 37.38
CA GLU A 219 21.30 -4.48 36.09
C GLU A 219 22.01 -5.85 36.01
N GLU A 220 22.61 -6.30 37.12
CA GLU A 220 23.39 -7.55 37.12
C GLU A 220 22.64 -8.78 37.68
N SER A 221 21.63 -8.59 38.52
CA SER A 221 20.95 -9.72 39.20
C SER A 221 19.51 -9.37 39.58
N SER A 222 18.68 -10.43 39.68
CA SER A 222 17.31 -10.33 40.17
C SER A 222 17.10 -11.31 41.30
N TRP A 223 16.37 -10.91 42.34
CA TRP A 223 16.02 -11.81 43.45
C TRP A 223 14.61 -11.59 43.94
N VAL A 224 14.08 -12.62 44.56
CA VAL A 224 12.80 -12.57 45.24
C VAL A 224 13.06 -12.29 46.71
N ARG A 225 12.49 -11.25 47.26
CA ARG A 225 12.46 -10.93 48.66
C ARG A 225 11.09 -11.22 49.25
N VAL A 226 11.08 -12.02 50.31
CA VAL A 226 9.88 -12.31 51.10
C VAL A 226 10.12 -11.79 52.52
N VAL A 227 9.18 -10.98 53.02
CA VAL A 227 9.17 -10.45 54.37
C VAL A 227 8.00 -11.08 55.11
N VAL A 228 8.29 -11.71 56.22
CA VAL A 228 7.30 -12.34 57.13
C VAL A 228 7.28 -11.62 58.44
N TRP A 229 6.08 -11.31 58.92
CA TRP A 229 5.87 -10.75 60.24
C TRP A 229 5.80 -11.85 61.27
N ILE A 230 6.62 -11.70 62.38
CA ILE A 230 6.57 -12.58 63.54
C ILE A 230 5.93 -11.78 64.68
N PRO A 231 4.70 -12.12 65.10
CA PRO A 231 4.03 -11.36 66.16
C PRO A 231 4.73 -11.53 67.52
N GLN A 232 4.55 -10.55 68.39
CA GLN A 232 5.07 -10.60 69.74
C GLN A 232 4.41 -11.74 70.52
N THR A 233 5.20 -12.54 71.20
CA THR A 233 4.77 -13.59 72.14
C THR A 233 5.20 -13.21 73.57
N ILE A 234 4.77 -14.02 74.57
CA ILE A 234 5.11 -13.76 75.99
C ILE A 234 6.64 -13.73 76.21
N GLU A 235 7.39 -14.44 75.36
CA GLU A 235 8.83 -14.66 75.51
C GLU A 235 9.67 -13.92 74.47
N GLN A 236 9.04 -13.37 73.42
CA GLN A 236 9.79 -12.73 72.32
C GLN A 236 9.14 -11.42 71.88
N GLU A 237 9.98 -10.42 71.56
CA GLU A 237 9.55 -9.19 70.90
C GLU A 237 9.16 -9.49 69.44
N SER A 238 8.28 -8.65 68.88
CA SER A 238 7.90 -8.77 67.47
C SER A 238 9.15 -8.60 66.55
N ALA A 239 9.17 -9.41 65.51
CA ALA A 239 10.28 -9.42 64.55
C ALA A 239 9.78 -9.54 63.10
N PHE A 240 10.67 -9.19 62.19
CA PHE A 240 10.50 -9.50 60.76
C PHE A 240 11.56 -10.53 60.34
N MET A 241 11.17 -11.50 59.54
CA MET A 241 12.06 -12.43 58.88
C MET A 241 12.09 -12.09 57.40
N VAL A 242 13.26 -11.88 56.82
CA VAL A 242 13.44 -11.57 55.41
C VAL A 242 14.23 -12.69 54.75
N LEU A 243 13.62 -13.30 53.73
CA LEU A 243 14.19 -14.34 52.91
C LEU A 243 14.57 -13.76 51.56
N LEU A 244 15.75 -14.07 51.09
CA LEU A 244 16.30 -13.62 49.81
C LEU A 244 16.70 -14.83 49.00
N ARG A 245 16.19 -14.91 47.73
CA ARG A 245 16.59 -15.95 46.79
C ARG A 245 16.79 -15.32 45.42
N ARG A 246 17.96 -15.55 44.83
CA ARG A 246 18.26 -15.09 43.47
C ARG A 246 17.42 -15.86 42.44
N VAL A 247 16.94 -15.14 41.47
CA VAL A 247 16.29 -15.76 40.29
C VAL A 247 17.40 -16.37 39.43
N PRO A 248 17.30 -17.66 39.05
CA PRO A 248 18.27 -18.29 38.16
C PRO A 248 18.51 -17.46 36.89
N THR A 249 19.76 -17.32 36.49
CA THR A 249 20.16 -16.53 35.33
C THR A 249 19.46 -17.03 34.05
N SER A 250 19.21 -18.34 33.96
CA SER A 250 18.48 -18.95 32.83
C SER A 250 17.03 -18.46 32.70
N ILE A 251 16.34 -18.20 33.83
CA ILE A 251 14.98 -17.64 33.82
C ILE A 251 15.02 -16.16 33.42
N ARG A 252 15.98 -15.41 33.96
CA ARG A 252 16.18 -14.01 33.64
C ARG A 252 16.47 -13.80 32.16
N THR A 253 17.48 -14.50 31.60
CA THR A 253 17.82 -14.40 30.18
C THR A 253 16.65 -14.79 29.28
N ALA A 254 15.88 -15.82 29.64
CA ALA A 254 14.69 -16.18 28.89
C ALA A 254 13.60 -15.09 28.93
N ILE A 255 13.43 -14.39 30.04
CA ILE A 255 12.48 -13.26 30.16
C ILE A 255 12.95 -12.10 29.29
N ASP A 256 14.22 -11.75 29.38
CA ASP A 256 14.82 -10.64 28.63
C ASP A 256 14.71 -10.92 27.12
N GLU A 257 15.08 -12.11 26.66
CA GLU A 257 14.94 -12.53 25.25
C GLU A 257 13.50 -12.49 24.76
N VAL A 258 12.54 -13.00 25.55
CA VAL A 258 11.11 -12.97 25.17
C VAL A 258 10.59 -11.53 25.13
N THR A 259 11.02 -10.67 26.06
CA THR A 259 10.59 -9.27 26.13
C THR A 259 11.16 -8.47 24.97
N GLU A 260 12.43 -8.68 24.62
CA GLU A 260 13.08 -8.07 23.47
C GLU A 260 12.43 -8.51 22.16
N ALA A 261 12.27 -9.83 21.94
CA ALA A 261 11.61 -10.38 20.78
C ALA A 261 10.16 -9.88 20.63
N ARG A 262 9.44 -9.72 21.75
CA ARG A 262 8.08 -9.18 21.75
C ARG A 262 8.07 -7.70 21.36
N SER A 263 9.02 -6.90 21.88
CA SER A 263 9.11 -5.48 21.54
C SER A 263 9.47 -5.26 20.08
N GLU A 264 10.40 -6.05 19.54
CA GLU A 264 10.80 -6.05 18.15
C GLU A 264 9.62 -6.47 17.25
N TYR A 265 8.94 -7.56 17.59
CA TYR A 265 7.76 -8.01 16.85
C TYR A 265 6.62 -6.99 16.88
N ALA A 266 6.38 -6.32 18.01
CA ALA A 266 5.38 -5.27 18.13
C ALA A 266 5.70 -4.06 17.22
N GLN A 267 6.96 -3.64 17.14
CA GLN A 267 7.38 -2.56 16.23
C GLN A 267 7.12 -2.93 14.76
N ILE A 268 7.47 -4.15 14.37
CA ILE A 268 7.22 -4.66 13.01
C ILE A 268 5.71 -4.74 12.73
N THR A 269 4.91 -5.22 13.67
CA THR A 269 3.45 -5.39 13.50
C THR A 269 2.73 -4.04 13.38
N HIS A 270 3.17 -2.99 14.06
CA HIS A 270 2.64 -1.64 13.88
C HIS A 270 2.84 -1.11 12.44
N GLY A 271 3.88 -1.56 11.74
CA GLY A 271 4.12 -1.24 10.34
C GLY A 271 3.18 -1.94 9.35
N ARG A 272 2.50 -3.04 9.72
CA ARG A 272 1.67 -3.87 8.83
C ARG A 272 0.58 -3.07 8.10
N GLU A 273 -0.23 -2.30 8.84
CA GLU A 273 -1.29 -1.48 8.24
C GLU A 273 -0.73 -0.39 7.34
N ALA A 274 0.40 0.21 7.73
CA ALA A 274 1.08 1.22 6.93
C ALA A 274 1.58 0.63 5.61
N LEU A 275 2.18 -0.57 5.64
CA LEU A 275 2.63 -1.30 4.45
C LEU A 275 1.45 -1.68 3.54
N GLN A 276 0.36 -2.22 4.09
CA GLN A 276 -0.82 -2.55 3.30
C GLN A 276 -1.39 -1.30 2.60
N ARG A 277 -1.56 -0.20 3.31
CA ARG A 277 -2.04 1.08 2.75
C ARG A 277 -1.10 1.60 1.66
N LEU A 278 0.20 1.55 1.90
CA LEU A 278 1.23 1.99 0.96
C LEU A 278 1.15 1.20 -0.36
N TYR A 279 1.14 -0.14 -0.30
CA TYR A 279 1.02 -0.97 -1.50
C TYR A 279 -0.30 -0.77 -2.23
N LEU A 280 -1.42 -0.63 -1.51
CA LEU A 280 -2.72 -0.35 -2.11
C LEU A 280 -2.73 1.00 -2.84
N VAL A 281 -2.12 2.04 -2.26
CA VAL A 281 -2.02 3.35 -2.90
C VAL A 281 -1.16 3.28 -4.16
N ILE A 282 0.03 2.67 -4.08
CA ILE A 282 0.93 2.50 -5.23
C ILE A 282 0.22 1.75 -6.37
N LEU A 283 -0.41 0.61 -6.05
CA LEU A 283 -1.11 -0.22 -7.02
C LEU A 283 -2.30 0.53 -7.65
N SER A 284 -3.08 1.27 -6.84
CA SER A 284 -4.20 2.07 -7.32
C SER A 284 -3.75 3.19 -8.26
N VAL A 285 -2.68 3.91 -7.92
CA VAL A 285 -2.10 4.95 -8.78
C VAL A 285 -1.60 4.36 -10.10
N ALA A 286 -0.94 3.20 -10.06
CA ALA A 286 -0.47 2.52 -11.26
C ALA A 286 -1.62 2.11 -12.17
N VAL A 287 -2.69 1.52 -11.64
CA VAL A 287 -3.87 1.09 -12.41
C VAL A 287 -4.63 2.29 -12.99
N VAL A 288 -4.84 3.35 -12.19
CA VAL A 288 -5.49 4.58 -12.69
C VAL A 288 -4.68 5.21 -13.82
N THR A 289 -3.36 5.24 -13.69
CA THR A 289 -2.46 5.74 -14.74
C THR A 289 -2.56 4.90 -16.02
N ALA A 290 -2.57 3.57 -15.89
CA ALA A 290 -2.76 2.65 -17.01
C ALA A 290 -4.11 2.86 -17.70
N TRP A 291 -5.19 3.06 -16.95
CA TRP A 291 -6.53 3.33 -17.50
C TRP A 291 -6.60 4.64 -18.25
N ILE A 292 -5.98 5.70 -17.74
CA ILE A 292 -5.91 6.99 -18.44
C ILE A 292 -5.13 6.84 -19.74
N ALA A 293 -4.00 6.15 -19.71
CA ALA A 293 -3.20 5.88 -20.92
C ALA A 293 -3.99 5.07 -21.93
N ALA A 294 -4.68 4.00 -21.53
CA ALA A 294 -5.54 3.19 -22.38
C ALA A 294 -6.68 4.02 -23.00
N ALA A 295 -7.32 4.89 -22.22
CA ALA A 295 -8.36 5.78 -22.73
C ALA A 295 -7.83 6.75 -23.79
N MET A 296 -6.66 7.33 -23.59
CA MET A 296 -6.02 8.22 -24.55
C MET A 296 -5.62 7.48 -25.84
N ILE A 297 -5.06 6.28 -25.71
CA ILE A 297 -4.74 5.43 -26.85
C ILE A 297 -6.01 5.04 -27.63
N ALA A 298 -7.07 4.60 -26.94
CA ALA A 298 -8.35 4.27 -27.57
C ALA A 298 -8.95 5.45 -28.33
N LEU A 299 -8.94 6.65 -27.76
CA LEU A 299 -9.36 7.89 -28.41
C LEU A 299 -8.53 8.19 -29.66
N GLN A 300 -7.22 8.00 -29.60
CA GLN A 300 -6.33 8.24 -30.72
C GLN A 300 -6.52 7.24 -31.85
N ILE A 301 -6.60 5.94 -31.52
CA ILE A 301 -6.87 4.88 -32.49
C ILE A 301 -8.21 5.16 -33.17
N SER A 302 -9.25 5.42 -32.39
CA SER A 302 -10.57 5.76 -32.94
C SER A 302 -10.54 6.95 -33.91
N ARG A 303 -9.79 8.01 -33.59
CA ARG A 303 -9.58 9.14 -34.52
C ARG A 303 -8.87 8.74 -35.79
N ARG A 304 -7.80 7.97 -35.67
CA ARG A 304 -6.97 7.56 -36.81
C ARG A 304 -7.76 6.73 -37.81
N PHE A 305 -8.64 5.86 -37.34
CA PHE A 305 -9.46 5.01 -38.24
C PHE A 305 -10.69 5.71 -38.81
N ILE A 306 -11.34 6.55 -38.04
CA ILE A 306 -12.63 7.13 -38.46
C ILE A 306 -12.46 8.36 -39.33
N THR A 307 -11.40 9.16 -39.15
CA THR A 307 -11.18 10.38 -39.94
C THR A 307 -11.08 10.08 -41.46
N PRO A 308 -10.29 9.10 -41.93
CA PRO A 308 -10.26 8.73 -43.37
C PRO A 308 -11.59 8.26 -43.90
N LEU A 309 -12.34 7.46 -43.12
CA LEU A 309 -13.65 6.96 -43.54
C LEU A 309 -14.69 8.09 -43.71
N LEU A 310 -14.67 9.09 -42.83
CA LEU A 310 -15.52 10.28 -42.96
C LEU A 310 -15.14 11.13 -44.19
N ALA A 311 -13.85 11.26 -44.48
CA ALA A 311 -13.39 11.98 -45.65
C ALA A 311 -13.82 11.27 -46.94
N LEU A 312 -13.75 9.94 -46.99
CA LEU A 312 -14.27 9.15 -48.14
C LEU A 312 -15.78 9.32 -48.30
N GLU A 313 -16.56 9.32 -47.21
CA GLU A 313 -18.01 9.57 -47.29
C GLU A 313 -18.32 10.96 -47.83
N GLU A 314 -17.65 12.00 -47.33
CA GLU A 314 -17.80 13.37 -47.81
C GLU A 314 -17.43 13.52 -49.28
N GLY A 315 -16.29 12.90 -49.68
CA GLY A 315 -15.84 12.86 -51.09
C GLY A 315 -16.80 12.13 -52.01
N THR A 316 -17.32 10.98 -51.62
CA THR A 316 -18.30 10.20 -52.37
C THR A 316 -19.59 10.96 -52.54
N ARG A 317 -20.07 11.64 -51.53
CA ARG A 317 -21.26 12.46 -51.59
C ARG A 317 -21.09 13.68 -52.51
N ALA A 318 -19.95 14.36 -52.41
CA ALA A 318 -19.62 15.47 -53.28
C ALA A 318 -19.56 15.02 -54.76
N LEU A 319 -18.97 13.85 -55.03
CA LEU A 319 -18.89 13.26 -56.36
C LEU A 319 -20.28 12.92 -56.92
N ALA A 320 -21.18 12.38 -56.10
CA ALA A 320 -22.58 12.12 -56.48
C ALA A 320 -23.36 13.43 -56.82
N GLU A 321 -22.96 14.55 -56.25
CA GLU A 321 -23.49 15.89 -56.55
C GLU A 321 -22.78 16.56 -57.76
N GLY A 322 -21.92 15.81 -58.46
CA GLY A 322 -21.13 16.33 -59.58
C GLY A 322 -20.00 17.27 -59.24
N ARG A 323 -19.57 17.27 -57.97
CA ARG A 323 -18.48 18.13 -57.47
C ARG A 323 -17.24 17.30 -57.12
N TYR A 324 -16.12 17.61 -57.73
CA TYR A 324 -14.85 17.04 -57.32
C TYR A 324 -14.32 17.70 -56.08
N LEU A 325 -14.11 16.93 -55.01
CA LEU A 325 -13.54 17.38 -53.75
C LEU A 325 -12.31 16.53 -53.42
N PRO A 326 -11.06 17.10 -53.47
CA PRO A 326 -9.88 16.37 -53.09
C PRO A 326 -9.90 16.11 -51.60
N VAL A 327 -9.85 14.82 -51.20
CA VAL A 327 -9.91 14.39 -49.78
C VAL A 327 -8.56 13.89 -49.25
N ALA A 328 -7.62 13.51 -50.13
CA ALA A 328 -6.32 13.00 -49.75
C ALA A 328 -5.46 14.03 -49.02
N ASP A 329 -5.53 15.34 -49.41
CA ASP A 329 -4.78 16.42 -48.81
C ASP A 329 -5.12 16.65 -47.32
N ARG A 330 -6.29 16.20 -46.88
CA ARG A 330 -6.75 16.30 -45.49
C ARG A 330 -6.28 15.14 -44.64
N ILE A 331 -5.59 14.12 -45.19
CA ILE A 331 -5.24 12.89 -44.51
C ILE A 331 -3.76 12.65 -44.62
N SER A 332 -3.08 12.70 -43.47
CA SER A 332 -1.65 12.43 -43.35
C SER A 332 -1.30 10.96 -43.13
N SER A 333 -2.27 10.03 -43.28
CA SER A 333 -2.05 8.61 -43.04
C SER A 333 -1.27 7.97 -44.20
N GLN A 334 -0.18 7.28 -43.87
CA GLN A 334 0.66 6.55 -44.84
C GLN A 334 0.39 5.05 -44.81
N ASP A 335 -0.69 4.61 -44.13
CA ASP A 335 -1.13 3.23 -44.01
C ASP A 335 -2.09 2.86 -45.17
N GLU A 336 -2.65 1.66 -45.10
CA GLU A 336 -3.60 1.09 -46.10
C GLU A 336 -4.83 1.98 -46.28
N LEU A 337 -5.30 2.63 -45.20
CA LEU A 337 -6.41 3.56 -45.27
C LEU A 337 -6.06 4.82 -46.09
N GLY A 338 -4.87 5.34 -45.89
CA GLY A 338 -4.35 6.45 -46.66
C GLY A 338 -4.18 6.08 -48.15
N TRP A 339 -3.80 4.84 -48.44
CA TRP A 339 -3.75 4.35 -49.84
C TRP A 339 -5.14 4.31 -50.48
N VAL A 340 -6.16 3.80 -49.80
CA VAL A 340 -7.54 3.78 -50.25
C VAL A 340 -8.07 5.19 -50.57
N VAL A 341 -7.79 6.16 -49.69
CA VAL A 341 -8.22 7.56 -49.90
C VAL A 341 -7.52 8.16 -51.13
N ARG A 342 -6.24 7.95 -51.31
CA ARG A 342 -5.51 8.43 -52.49
C ARG A 342 -5.97 7.76 -53.77
N SER A 343 -6.37 6.49 -53.73
CA SER A 343 -6.94 5.77 -54.87
C SER A 343 -8.33 6.28 -55.23
N PHE A 344 -9.13 6.61 -54.22
CA PHE A 344 -10.43 7.26 -54.41
C PHE A 344 -10.26 8.64 -55.07
N ASP A 345 -9.32 9.48 -54.63
CA ASP A 345 -9.09 10.79 -55.27
C ASP A 345 -8.65 10.68 -56.71
N ARG A 346 -7.77 9.73 -57.04
CA ARG A 346 -7.38 9.48 -58.45
C ARG A 346 -8.58 9.08 -59.29
N MET A 347 -9.43 8.17 -58.81
CA MET A 347 -10.63 7.75 -59.50
C MET A 347 -11.60 8.91 -59.68
N SER A 348 -11.81 9.71 -58.64
CA SER A 348 -12.72 10.88 -58.68
C SER A 348 -12.21 11.96 -59.64
N GLU A 349 -10.89 12.20 -59.73
CA GLU A 349 -10.29 13.12 -60.69
C GLU A 349 -10.47 12.64 -62.13
N GLN A 350 -10.28 11.34 -62.39
CA GLN A 350 -10.49 10.74 -63.71
C GLN A 350 -11.99 10.87 -64.15
N LEU A 351 -12.91 10.61 -63.25
CA LEU A 351 -14.33 10.76 -63.50
C LEU A 351 -14.72 12.23 -63.82
N ALA A 352 -14.19 13.16 -63.07
CA ALA A 352 -14.43 14.58 -63.26
C ALA A 352 -13.88 15.06 -64.63
N LYS A 353 -12.68 14.57 -65.05
CA LYS A 353 -12.13 14.84 -66.38
C LYS A 353 -12.97 14.28 -67.49
N ALA A 354 -13.40 13.03 -67.39
CA ALA A 354 -14.26 12.37 -68.36
C ALA A 354 -15.63 13.09 -68.50
N GLN A 355 -16.24 13.51 -67.42
CA GLN A 355 -17.48 14.29 -67.43
C GLN A 355 -17.29 15.65 -68.10
N ALA A 356 -16.18 16.35 -67.82
CA ALA A 356 -15.86 17.61 -68.46
C ALA A 356 -15.61 17.50 -69.98
N GLU A 357 -14.93 16.42 -70.40
CA GLU A 357 -14.74 16.10 -71.83
C GLU A 357 -16.07 15.75 -72.50
N GLN A 358 -16.92 14.95 -71.91
CA GLN A 358 -18.24 14.66 -72.40
C GLN A 358 -19.12 15.90 -72.53
N ALA A 359 -19.11 16.78 -71.51
CA ALA A 359 -19.83 18.04 -71.56
C ALA A 359 -19.35 18.98 -72.68
N ARG A 360 -18.05 19.01 -72.94
CA ARG A 360 -17.46 19.78 -74.07
C ARG A 360 -17.86 19.21 -75.40
N ALA A 361 -17.76 17.88 -75.58
CA ALA A 361 -18.17 17.21 -76.83
C ALA A 361 -19.68 17.43 -77.05
N HIS A 362 -20.50 17.36 -75.98
CA HIS A 362 -21.94 17.64 -76.15
C HIS A 362 -22.24 19.09 -76.57
N ALA A 363 -21.49 20.06 -75.96
CA ALA A 363 -21.62 21.48 -76.32
C ALA A 363 -21.17 21.75 -77.79
N GLU A 364 -20.10 21.09 -78.23
CA GLU A 364 -19.63 21.16 -79.62
C GLU A 364 -20.69 20.63 -80.60
N VAL A 365 -21.29 19.45 -80.26
CA VAL A 365 -22.38 18.88 -81.12
C VAL A 365 -23.60 19.80 -81.14
N GLU A 366 -24.03 20.35 -80.05
CA GLU A 366 -25.14 21.32 -79.95
C GLU A 366 -24.82 22.59 -80.78
N ALA A 367 -23.63 23.12 -80.70
CA ALA A 367 -23.17 24.30 -81.43
C ALA A 367 -23.13 24.02 -82.94
N ALA A 368 -22.62 22.84 -83.36
CA ALA A 368 -22.66 22.43 -84.76
C ALA A 368 -24.11 22.25 -85.29
N ARG A 369 -24.99 21.68 -84.46
CA ARG A 369 -26.43 21.52 -84.84
C ARG A 369 -27.08 22.90 -84.98
N ALA A 370 -26.91 23.84 -84.06
CA ALA A 370 -27.44 25.21 -84.12
C ALA A 370 -26.89 25.96 -85.37
N TYR A 371 -25.61 25.76 -85.69
CA TYR A 371 -24.99 26.30 -86.90
C TYR A 371 -25.70 25.73 -88.18
N LEU A 372 -25.89 24.42 -88.29
CA LEU A 372 -26.60 23.79 -89.46
C LEU A 372 -28.02 24.26 -89.58
N GLU A 373 -28.78 24.36 -88.46
CA GLU A 373 -30.11 24.93 -88.43
C GLU A 373 -30.17 26.33 -88.99
N THR A 374 -29.20 27.17 -88.56
CA THR A 374 -29.08 28.56 -89.08
C THR A 374 -28.77 28.63 -90.53
N VAL A 375 -27.85 27.78 -91.03
CA VAL A 375 -27.49 27.73 -92.45
C VAL A 375 -28.72 27.25 -93.26
N LEU A 376 -29.44 26.26 -92.83
CA LEU A 376 -30.65 25.77 -93.48
C LEU A 376 -31.75 26.84 -93.51
N ALA A 377 -31.97 27.58 -92.46
CA ALA A 377 -32.89 28.68 -92.38
C ALA A 377 -32.63 29.77 -93.43
N HIS A 378 -31.36 30.13 -93.64
CA HIS A 378 -30.91 31.14 -94.62
C HIS A 378 -31.04 30.61 -96.07
N LEU A 379 -30.72 29.35 -96.31
CA LEU A 379 -30.90 28.74 -97.61
C LEU A 379 -32.38 28.67 -98.02
N THR A 380 -33.27 28.35 -97.11
CA THR A 380 -34.74 28.33 -97.38
C THR A 380 -35.24 29.72 -97.71
N THR A 381 -34.72 30.75 -97.14
CA THR A 381 -35.03 32.13 -97.44
C THR A 381 -34.53 32.53 -98.84
N ALA A 382 -33.32 32.08 -99.23
CA ALA A 382 -32.75 32.36 -100.53
C ALA A 382 -33.49 31.64 -101.74
N VAL A 383 -34.14 30.49 -101.52
CA VAL A 383 -34.90 29.71 -102.52
C VAL A 383 -36.29 30.33 -102.72
N LEU A 384 -36.82 31.14 -101.82
CA LEU A 384 -38.15 31.82 -101.99
C LEU A 384 -38.09 33.12 -102.75
N VAL A 385 -36.95 33.60 -103.25
CA VAL A 385 -36.77 34.86 -103.99
C VAL A 385 -36.55 34.69 -105.51
N PHE A 386 -36.79 33.48 -106.04
CA PHE A 386 -36.88 33.28 -107.50
C PHE A 386 -38.27 32.87 -107.97
#